data_681c0ef2409327b66ff02fcfa1b0ffdf
#
_entry.id   681c0ef2409327b66ff02fcfa1b0ffdf
#
_cell.length_a   1.000
_cell.length_b   1.000
_cell.length_c   1.000
_cell.angle_alpha   90.00
_cell.angle_beta   90.00
_cell.angle_gamma   90.00
#
_symmetry.space_group_name_H-M   'P 1'
#
loop_
_entity.id
_entity.type
_entity.pdbx_description
1 polymer ?
#
loop_
_entity_poly.entity_id
_entity_poly.type
_entity_poly.pdbx_seq_one_letter_code
_entity_poly.pdbx_strand_id
1 'polypeptide(L)'
;MSNQELPGSANPRVVQEYGPDTIVFSGDGESQSPQSIVDRLGALLSGGVLRPDNYSLGGTVEALEKRVARDLGKEAAIWMPTGSLANHLALRRHCGANSRVVLQEQSHVYHDEGDALARLSGLNVIPLAHDRPYFTVEELQTALDQSVGGRVSNPVGVVSVESPVRRQAGQIVPWDEMQAISRLCREQAIPV
;
A
#
# COMPACT_ATOMS: atom_id res chain seq x y z
N MET A 1 -3.98 -22.03 34.99
CA MET A 1 -3.21 -21.03 34.29
C MET A 1 -4.20 -20.00 33.74
N SER A 2 -4.26 -18.84 34.36
CA SER A 2 -5.21 -17.78 34.02
C SER A 2 -4.77 -17.11 32.74
N ASN A 3 -5.64 -17.12 31.69
CA ASN A 3 -5.49 -16.28 30.53
C ASN A 3 -5.53 -14.80 30.98
N GLN A 4 -4.39 -14.17 31.07
CA GLN A 4 -4.31 -12.72 31.15
C GLN A 4 -4.56 -12.19 29.73
N GLU A 5 -5.73 -11.60 29.52
CA GLU A 5 -5.99 -10.77 28.35
C GLU A 5 -4.99 -9.61 28.33
N LEU A 6 -4.22 -9.50 27.25
CA LEU A 6 -3.33 -8.35 27.04
C LEU A 6 -4.19 -7.09 26.89
N PRO A 7 -3.88 -6.00 27.63
CA PRO A 7 -4.58 -4.74 27.46
C PRO A 7 -4.28 -4.19 26.04
N GLY A 8 -5.31 -4.07 25.23
CA GLY A 8 -5.21 -3.51 23.86
C GLY A 8 -5.70 -4.41 22.75
N SER A 9 -6.35 -5.55 23.04
CA SER A 9 -7.09 -6.27 22.00
C SER A 9 -8.20 -5.35 21.49
N ALA A 10 -8.05 -4.88 20.26
CA ALA A 10 -9.11 -4.17 19.57
C ALA A 10 -10.40 -4.96 19.74
N ASN A 11 -11.44 -4.31 20.25
CA ASN A 11 -12.80 -4.82 20.33
C ASN A 11 -13.11 -5.65 19.06
N PRO A 12 -13.62 -6.88 19.17
CA PRO A 12 -13.98 -7.65 18.00
C PRO A 12 -14.82 -6.73 17.11
N ARG A 13 -14.44 -6.62 15.85
CA ARG A 13 -15.13 -5.74 14.90
C ARG A 13 -16.61 -6.12 14.93
N VAL A 14 -17.41 -5.35 15.63
CA VAL A 14 -18.86 -5.49 15.58
C VAL A 14 -19.23 -5.26 14.13
N VAL A 15 -19.79 -6.26 13.47
CA VAL A 15 -20.35 -6.08 12.13
C VAL A 15 -21.49 -5.08 12.32
N GLN A 16 -21.27 -3.86 11.91
CA GLN A 16 -22.26 -2.80 12.04
C GLN A 16 -23.29 -3.04 10.95
N GLU A 17 -24.50 -3.42 11.34
CA GLU A 17 -25.63 -3.50 10.42
C GLU A 17 -26.11 -2.09 10.14
N TYR A 18 -26.09 -1.71 8.86
CA TYR A 18 -26.58 -0.44 8.38
C TYR A 18 -28.00 -0.61 7.83
N GLY A 19 -28.86 0.38 8.07
CA GLY A 19 -30.20 0.39 7.48
C GLY A 19 -30.15 0.55 5.95
N PRO A 20 -31.25 0.20 5.24
CA PRO A 20 -31.30 0.19 3.78
C PRO A 20 -31.04 1.55 3.14
N ASP A 21 -31.25 2.64 3.88
CA ASP A 21 -31.07 4.01 3.41
C ASP A 21 -29.71 4.61 3.82
N THR A 22 -28.80 3.79 4.35
CA THR A 22 -27.49 4.25 4.81
C THR A 22 -26.43 4.09 3.71
N ILE A 23 -25.82 5.19 3.31
CA ILE A 23 -24.67 5.17 2.42
C ILE A 23 -23.39 5.01 3.28
N VAL A 24 -22.68 3.93 3.06
CA VAL A 24 -21.46 3.60 3.81
C VAL A 24 -20.23 3.98 3.00
N PHE A 25 -19.42 4.89 3.53
CA PHE A 25 -18.15 5.31 2.94
C PHE A 25 -16.92 4.69 3.64
N SER A 26 -17.11 3.63 4.41
CA SER A 26 -16.03 2.93 5.11
C SER A 26 -15.74 1.59 4.45
N GLY A 27 -14.47 1.16 4.49
CA GLY A 27 -14.02 -0.11 3.90
C GLY A 27 -13.58 0.02 2.45
N ASP A 28 -13.46 -1.12 1.77
CA ASP A 28 -12.91 -1.24 0.41
C ASP A 28 -14.00 -1.15 -0.67
N GLY A 29 -15.10 -0.49 -0.39
CA GLY A 29 -16.21 -0.32 -1.30
C GLY A 29 -17.56 -0.44 -0.61
N GLU A 30 -18.61 -0.54 -1.41
CA GLU A 30 -19.98 -0.67 -0.92
C GLU A 30 -20.17 -1.99 -0.14
N SER A 31 -20.81 -1.90 1.02
CA SER A 31 -21.11 -3.07 1.84
C SER A 31 -22.01 -4.05 1.08
N GLN A 32 -21.57 -5.30 1.00
CA GLN A 32 -22.32 -6.37 0.34
C GLN A 32 -22.65 -7.48 1.35
N SER A 33 -23.91 -7.95 1.33
CA SER A 33 -24.26 -9.15 2.07
C SER A 33 -23.60 -10.39 1.45
N PRO A 34 -23.35 -11.46 2.22
CA PRO A 34 -22.89 -12.73 1.65
C PRO A 34 -23.77 -13.23 0.51
N GLN A 35 -25.09 -13.07 0.62
CA GLN A 35 -26.03 -13.47 -0.44
C GLN A 35 -25.82 -12.64 -1.70
N SER A 36 -25.68 -11.31 -1.60
CA SER A 36 -25.46 -10.46 -2.78
C SER A 36 -24.15 -10.78 -3.51
N ILE A 37 -23.10 -11.19 -2.76
CA ILE A 37 -21.84 -11.67 -3.36
C ILE A 37 -22.07 -12.94 -4.16
N VAL A 38 -22.79 -13.92 -3.59
CA VAL A 38 -23.09 -15.20 -4.26
C VAL A 38 -23.92 -14.96 -5.51
N ASP A 39 -24.97 -14.15 -5.42
CA ASP A 39 -25.86 -13.83 -6.55
C ASP A 39 -25.08 -13.13 -7.68
N ARG A 40 -24.21 -12.20 -7.34
CA ARG A 40 -23.36 -11.51 -8.30
C ARG A 40 -22.36 -12.46 -8.98
N LEU A 41 -21.72 -13.34 -8.22
CA LEU A 41 -20.84 -14.38 -8.78
C LEU A 41 -21.60 -15.33 -9.70
N GLY A 42 -22.81 -15.75 -9.30
CA GLY A 42 -23.69 -16.59 -10.13
C GLY A 42 -24.07 -15.92 -11.44
N ALA A 43 -24.41 -14.62 -11.42
CA ALA A 43 -24.72 -13.86 -12.63
C ALA A 43 -23.50 -13.75 -13.56
N LEU A 44 -22.31 -13.45 -13.01
CA LEU A 44 -21.07 -13.38 -13.79
C LEU A 44 -20.68 -14.72 -14.42
N LEU A 45 -20.90 -15.82 -13.68
CA LEU A 45 -20.66 -17.18 -14.19
C LEU A 45 -21.62 -17.50 -15.33
N SER A 46 -22.92 -17.26 -15.15
CA SER A 46 -23.96 -17.51 -16.16
C SER A 46 -23.75 -16.65 -17.41
N GLY A 47 -23.23 -15.44 -17.25
CA GLY A 47 -22.87 -14.54 -18.35
C GLY A 47 -21.56 -14.89 -19.05
N GLY A 48 -20.84 -15.95 -18.63
CA GLY A 48 -19.58 -16.37 -19.22
C GLY A 48 -18.39 -15.42 -18.96
N VAL A 49 -18.55 -14.52 -17.99
CA VAL A 49 -17.50 -13.55 -17.62
C VAL A 49 -16.40 -14.22 -16.78
N LEU A 50 -16.82 -15.10 -15.85
CA LEU A 50 -15.87 -15.85 -15.03
C LEU A 50 -15.35 -17.06 -15.81
N ARG A 51 -14.04 -17.09 -16.01
CA ARG A 51 -13.33 -18.18 -16.67
C ARG A 51 -12.26 -18.73 -15.73
N PRO A 52 -12.05 -20.06 -15.74
CA PRO A 52 -10.92 -20.63 -15.02
C PRO A 52 -9.61 -20.11 -15.60
N ASP A 53 -8.61 -19.95 -14.74
CA ASP A 53 -7.25 -19.63 -15.12
C ASP A 53 -6.27 -20.72 -14.65
N ASN A 54 -5.04 -20.62 -15.12
CA ASN A 54 -3.93 -21.43 -14.65
C ASN A 54 -2.80 -20.47 -14.20
N TYR A 55 -2.62 -20.33 -12.90
CA TYR A 55 -1.67 -19.36 -12.31
C TYR A 55 -1.87 -17.93 -12.85
N SER A 56 -3.12 -17.47 -12.83
CA SER A 56 -3.54 -16.16 -13.38
C SER A 56 -3.37 -16.00 -14.90
N LEU A 57 -3.20 -17.07 -15.63
CA LEU A 57 -3.06 -17.05 -17.09
C LEU A 57 -4.29 -17.64 -17.79
N GLY A 58 -4.71 -17.04 -18.87
CA GLY A 58 -5.77 -17.52 -19.77
C GLY A 58 -7.19 -17.29 -19.29
N GLY A 59 -7.41 -16.72 -18.08
CA GLY A 59 -8.71 -16.57 -17.47
C GLY A 59 -9.11 -15.14 -17.12
N THR A 60 -9.95 -15.03 -16.09
CA THR A 60 -10.53 -13.76 -15.65
C THR A 60 -9.50 -12.85 -15.01
N VAL A 61 -8.52 -13.39 -14.28
CA VAL A 61 -7.46 -12.60 -13.63
C VAL A 61 -6.59 -11.93 -14.70
N GLU A 62 -6.12 -12.67 -15.69
CA GLU A 62 -5.34 -12.10 -16.80
C GLU A 62 -6.12 -11.00 -17.55
N ALA A 63 -7.42 -11.21 -17.76
CA ALA A 63 -8.27 -10.22 -18.40
C ALA A 63 -8.38 -8.93 -17.57
N LEU A 64 -8.46 -9.05 -16.23
CA LEU A 64 -8.44 -7.92 -15.30
C LEU A 64 -7.11 -7.18 -15.38
N GLU A 65 -5.98 -7.88 -15.29
CA GLU A 65 -4.64 -7.29 -15.35
C GLU A 65 -4.42 -6.51 -16.65
N LYS A 66 -4.76 -7.11 -17.80
CA LYS A 66 -4.71 -6.43 -19.10
C LYS A 66 -5.62 -5.21 -19.18
N ARG A 67 -6.80 -5.27 -18.54
CA ARG A 67 -7.72 -4.14 -18.48
C ARG A 67 -7.14 -2.99 -17.70
N VAL A 68 -6.64 -3.25 -16.48
CA VAL A 68 -6.04 -2.24 -15.59
C VAL A 68 -4.79 -1.63 -16.23
N ALA A 69 -3.90 -2.44 -16.81
CA ALA A 69 -2.73 -1.96 -17.52
C ALA A 69 -3.10 -0.97 -18.62
N ARG A 70 -4.07 -1.33 -19.46
CA ARG A 70 -4.57 -0.46 -20.54
C ARG A 70 -5.18 0.83 -20.02
N ASP A 71 -6.05 0.74 -19.01
CA ASP A 71 -6.78 1.89 -18.48
C ASP A 71 -5.85 2.90 -17.80
N LEU A 72 -4.71 2.42 -17.26
CA LEU A 72 -3.66 3.23 -16.64
C LEU A 72 -2.52 3.60 -17.61
N GLY A 73 -2.55 3.15 -18.86
CA GLY A 73 -1.48 3.38 -19.82
C GLY A 73 -0.14 2.78 -19.41
N LYS A 74 -0.15 1.61 -18.73
CA LYS A 74 1.03 0.88 -18.27
C LYS A 74 1.29 -0.35 -19.14
N GLU A 75 2.54 -0.78 -19.18
CA GLU A 75 2.97 -1.98 -19.90
C GLU A 75 2.29 -3.25 -19.37
N ALA A 76 2.17 -3.35 -18.05
CA ALA A 76 1.56 -4.48 -17.37
C ALA A 76 0.91 -4.07 -16.04
N ALA A 77 0.03 -4.89 -15.54
CA ALA A 77 -0.49 -4.85 -14.18
C ALA A 77 -0.46 -6.27 -13.61
N ILE A 78 -0.40 -6.37 -12.30
CA ILE A 78 -0.48 -7.64 -11.59
C ILE A 78 -1.52 -7.53 -10.48
N TRP A 79 -2.40 -8.52 -10.40
CA TRP A 79 -3.36 -8.63 -9.33
C TRP A 79 -2.73 -9.24 -8.08
N MET A 80 -3.03 -8.67 -6.92
CA MET A 80 -2.60 -9.18 -5.63
C MET A 80 -3.82 -9.41 -4.72
N PRO A 81 -3.82 -10.44 -3.88
CA PRO A 81 -4.96 -10.76 -3.01
C PRO A 81 -5.19 -9.73 -1.90
N THR A 82 -4.19 -8.90 -1.58
CA THR A 82 -4.30 -7.79 -0.62
C THR A 82 -3.44 -6.61 -1.05
N GLY A 83 -3.87 -5.39 -0.66
CA GLY A 83 -3.07 -4.18 -0.84
C GLY A 83 -1.75 -4.24 -0.09
N SER A 84 -1.74 -4.77 1.14
CA SER A 84 -0.50 -4.95 1.92
C SER A 84 0.54 -5.81 1.21
N LEU A 85 0.11 -6.90 0.56
CA LEU A 85 1.03 -7.72 -0.24
C LEU A 85 1.56 -6.95 -1.45
N ALA A 86 0.71 -6.18 -2.11
CA ALA A 86 1.11 -5.34 -3.25
C ALA A 86 2.15 -4.30 -2.83
N ASN A 87 1.90 -3.56 -1.75
CA ASN A 87 2.84 -2.58 -1.20
C ASN A 87 4.17 -3.24 -0.83
N HIS A 88 4.11 -4.34 -0.10
CA HIS A 88 5.30 -5.07 0.34
C HIS A 88 6.18 -5.51 -0.84
N LEU A 89 5.59 -6.14 -1.85
CA LEU A 89 6.33 -6.65 -3.00
C LEU A 89 6.86 -5.53 -3.89
N ALA A 90 6.10 -4.43 -4.06
CA ALA A 90 6.56 -3.26 -4.80
C ALA A 90 7.79 -2.64 -4.13
N LEU A 91 7.73 -2.37 -2.82
CA LEU A 91 8.84 -1.79 -2.07
C LEU A 91 10.06 -2.71 -2.06
N ARG A 92 9.88 -4.01 -1.81
CA ARG A 92 10.96 -4.99 -1.89
C ARG A 92 11.62 -5.02 -3.26
N ARG A 93 10.82 -5.03 -4.33
CA ARG A 93 11.32 -5.07 -5.71
C ARG A 93 12.11 -3.82 -6.07
N HIS A 94 11.60 -2.65 -5.70
CA HIS A 94 12.24 -1.38 -5.99
C HIS A 94 13.46 -1.11 -5.11
N CYS A 95 13.46 -1.55 -3.85
CA CYS A 95 14.60 -1.40 -2.95
C CYS A 95 15.86 -2.15 -3.46
N GLY A 96 15.67 -3.21 -4.23
CA GLY A 96 16.76 -3.95 -4.88
C GLY A 96 17.72 -4.60 -3.85
N ALA A 97 19.00 -4.32 -4.01
CA ALA A 97 20.05 -4.79 -3.10
C ALA A 97 20.23 -3.91 -1.84
N ASN A 98 19.64 -2.72 -1.84
CA ASN A 98 19.64 -1.82 -0.68
C ASN A 98 18.62 -2.32 0.35
N SER A 99 18.74 -1.85 1.58
CA SER A 99 17.87 -2.31 2.67
C SER A 99 17.11 -1.20 3.35
N ARG A 100 17.18 0.04 2.86
CA ARG A 100 16.51 1.18 3.49
C ARG A 100 15.36 1.72 2.64
N VAL A 101 14.23 1.95 3.31
CA VAL A 101 13.00 2.51 2.75
C VAL A 101 12.68 3.79 3.49
N VAL A 102 12.54 4.91 2.79
CA VAL A 102 12.00 6.16 3.36
C VAL A 102 10.50 6.19 3.11
N LEU A 103 9.73 6.56 4.12
CA LEU A 103 8.28 6.74 4.03
C LEU A 103 7.77 7.73 5.08
N GLN A 104 6.50 8.15 4.96
CA GLN A 104 5.86 8.95 6.01
C GLN A 104 5.60 8.08 7.25
N GLU A 105 5.90 8.63 8.43
CA GLU A 105 5.56 7.95 9.68
C GLU A 105 4.05 7.64 9.74
N GLN A 106 3.20 8.55 9.28
CA GLN A 106 1.74 8.37 9.30
C GLN A 106 1.19 7.51 8.15
N SER A 107 2.06 6.85 7.37
CA SER A 107 1.62 5.99 6.29
C SER A 107 1.00 4.69 6.77
N HIS A 108 0.11 4.12 5.95
CA HIS A 108 -0.48 2.80 6.13
C HIS A 108 0.58 1.70 6.26
N VAL A 109 1.61 1.77 5.41
CA VAL A 109 2.70 0.78 5.39
C VAL A 109 3.45 0.75 6.72
N TYR A 110 3.62 1.89 7.38
CA TYR A 110 4.32 1.97 8.66
C TYR A 110 3.49 1.46 9.83
N HIS A 111 2.21 1.85 9.90
CA HIS A 111 1.39 1.58 11.08
C HIS A 111 0.50 0.34 10.98
N ASP A 112 0.07 -0.04 9.79
CA ASP A 112 -1.04 -0.97 9.63
C ASP A 112 -0.64 -2.32 8.97
N GLU A 113 0.64 -2.50 8.61
CA GLU A 113 1.12 -3.72 7.94
C GLU A 113 1.98 -4.64 8.85
N GLY A 114 2.01 -4.38 10.17
CA GLY A 114 2.63 -5.27 11.17
C GLY A 114 4.14 -5.49 10.97
N ASP A 115 4.88 -4.45 10.64
CA ASP A 115 6.32 -4.48 10.36
C ASP A 115 6.72 -5.45 9.22
N ALA A 116 5.82 -5.68 8.26
CA ALA A 116 6.03 -6.65 7.19
C ALA A 116 7.33 -6.40 6.41
N LEU A 117 7.71 -5.15 6.16
CA LEU A 117 8.95 -4.79 5.47
C LEU A 117 10.19 -5.33 6.21
N ALA A 118 10.26 -5.14 7.52
CA ALA A 118 11.37 -5.60 8.33
C ALA A 118 11.34 -7.13 8.52
N ARG A 119 10.18 -7.69 8.85
CA ARG A 119 10.03 -9.10 9.22
C ARG A 119 10.14 -10.07 8.06
N LEU A 120 9.66 -9.69 6.88
CA LEU A 120 9.61 -10.58 5.72
C LEU A 120 10.71 -10.31 4.70
N SER A 121 11.24 -9.09 4.65
CA SER A 121 12.24 -8.71 3.63
C SER A 121 13.52 -8.10 4.18
N GLY A 122 13.64 -7.91 5.49
CA GLY A 122 14.82 -7.30 6.12
C GLY A 122 15.01 -5.83 5.72
N LEU A 123 13.93 -5.13 5.34
CA LEU A 123 13.97 -3.73 4.95
C LEU A 123 13.87 -2.83 6.19
N ASN A 124 14.80 -1.91 6.33
CA ASN A 124 14.85 -0.96 7.43
C ASN A 124 14.12 0.33 7.05
N VAL A 125 13.10 0.67 7.81
CA VAL A 125 12.29 1.86 7.55
C VAL A 125 12.95 3.08 8.18
N ILE A 126 12.98 4.18 7.42
CA ILE A 126 13.31 5.52 7.89
C ILE A 126 12.02 6.34 7.83
N PRO A 127 11.26 6.44 8.95
CA PRO A 127 10.05 7.23 8.99
C PRO A 127 10.37 8.72 9.05
N LEU A 128 9.74 9.51 8.20
CA LEU A 128 9.83 10.98 8.19
C LEU A 128 8.47 11.61 8.47
N ALA A 129 8.44 12.90 8.72
CA ALA A 129 7.22 13.68 8.96
C ALA A 129 6.44 13.21 10.20
N HIS A 130 7.08 13.18 11.35
CA HIS A 130 6.41 12.84 12.63
C HIS A 130 5.16 13.71 12.83
N ASP A 131 4.02 13.07 13.08
CA ASP A 131 2.70 13.71 13.26
C ASP A 131 2.21 14.60 12.11
N ARG A 132 2.81 14.51 10.93
CA ARG A 132 2.45 15.30 9.74
C ARG A 132 2.09 14.40 8.55
N PRO A 133 1.29 14.90 7.59
CA PRO A 133 0.85 14.09 6.46
C PRO A 133 1.96 13.81 5.44
N TYR A 134 2.99 14.66 5.35
CA TYR A 134 4.07 14.49 4.38
C TYR A 134 5.39 15.06 4.90
N PHE A 135 6.49 14.56 4.38
CA PHE A 135 7.83 15.11 4.52
C PHE A 135 8.17 16.03 3.35
N THR A 136 9.06 16.99 3.58
CA THR A 136 9.53 17.88 2.54
C THR A 136 10.72 17.30 1.78
N VAL A 137 11.05 17.89 0.62
CA VAL A 137 12.21 17.48 -0.17
C VAL A 137 13.53 17.69 0.60
N GLU A 138 13.60 18.71 1.46
CA GLU A 138 14.77 18.97 2.30
C GLU A 138 14.94 17.92 3.40
N GLU A 139 13.84 17.46 4.00
CA GLU A 139 13.87 16.37 4.97
C GLU A 139 14.31 15.06 4.30
N LEU A 140 13.80 14.80 3.10
CA LEU A 140 14.22 13.66 2.30
C LEU A 140 15.72 13.75 1.98
N GLN A 141 16.20 14.87 1.45
CA GLN A 141 17.63 15.06 1.14
C GLN A 141 18.50 14.80 2.37
N THR A 142 18.10 15.35 3.54
CA THR A 142 18.80 15.12 4.79
C THR A 142 18.89 13.63 5.15
N ALA A 143 17.78 12.88 5.01
CA ALA A 143 17.74 11.45 5.27
C ALA A 143 18.64 10.67 4.29
N LEU A 144 18.65 11.05 3.01
CA LEU A 144 19.50 10.44 2.00
C LEU A 144 20.99 10.66 2.33
N ASP A 145 21.39 11.88 2.66
CA ASP A 145 22.78 12.21 3.02
C ASP A 145 23.23 11.45 4.27
N GLN A 146 22.39 11.39 5.30
CA GLN A 146 22.67 10.64 6.53
C GLN A 146 22.78 9.15 6.27
N SER A 147 22.08 8.61 5.29
CA SER A 147 22.09 7.19 4.97
C SER A 147 23.45 6.71 4.45
N VAL A 148 24.21 7.59 3.81
CA VAL A 148 25.53 7.29 3.22
C VAL A 148 26.68 7.95 3.96
N GLY A 149 26.41 8.93 4.84
CA GLY A 149 27.42 9.70 5.56
C GLY A 149 28.07 9.00 6.76
N GLY A 150 27.63 7.80 7.10
CA GLY A 150 28.16 7.04 8.23
C GLY A 150 29.44 6.27 7.90
N ARG A 151 30.03 5.63 8.93
CA ARG A 151 31.19 4.73 8.77
C ARG A 151 30.90 3.57 7.81
N VAL A 152 29.66 3.12 7.76
CA VAL A 152 29.14 2.13 6.82
C VAL A 152 28.06 2.80 6.01
N SER A 153 28.22 2.83 4.71
CA SER A 153 27.21 3.36 3.79
C SER A 153 26.05 2.38 3.67
N ASN A 154 24.84 2.86 3.92
CA ASN A 154 23.59 2.08 3.77
C ASN A 154 22.59 2.91 2.98
N PRO A 155 22.71 2.99 1.65
CA PRO A 155 21.91 3.87 0.85
C PRO A 155 20.42 3.50 0.88
N VAL A 156 19.57 4.51 0.72
CA VAL A 156 18.14 4.32 0.52
C VAL A 156 17.91 3.65 -0.83
N GLY A 157 17.07 2.63 -0.86
CA GLY A 157 16.75 1.88 -2.07
C GLY A 157 15.42 2.30 -2.69
N VAL A 158 14.50 2.83 -1.90
CA VAL A 158 13.19 3.28 -2.38
C VAL A 158 12.59 4.33 -1.45
N VAL A 159 11.85 5.27 -2.01
CA VAL A 159 11.01 6.22 -1.28
C VAL A 159 9.54 5.86 -1.52
N SER A 160 8.75 5.79 -0.46
CA SER A 160 7.31 5.55 -0.55
C SER A 160 6.54 6.76 -0.09
N VAL A 161 5.59 7.21 -0.90
CA VAL A 161 4.73 8.35 -0.57
C VAL A 161 3.27 7.93 -0.65
N GLU A 162 2.56 8.03 0.48
CA GLU A 162 1.12 7.85 0.56
C GLU A 162 0.42 9.19 0.33
N SER A 163 -0.56 9.22 -0.57
CA SER A 163 -1.40 10.39 -0.78
C SER A 163 -2.73 9.93 -1.41
N PRO A 164 -3.88 10.19 -0.80
CA PRO A 164 -4.10 10.86 0.49
C PRO A 164 -3.65 10.02 1.71
N VAL A 165 -3.23 10.70 2.79
CA VAL A 165 -2.76 10.06 4.02
C VAL A 165 -3.95 9.78 4.94
N ARG A 166 -4.33 8.51 5.03
CA ARG A 166 -5.53 8.09 5.76
C ARG A 166 -5.53 8.52 7.22
N ARG A 167 -4.41 8.34 7.92
CA ARG A 167 -4.26 8.66 9.35
C ARG A 167 -4.28 10.15 9.65
N GLN A 168 -4.11 10.98 8.62
CA GLN A 168 -4.18 12.44 8.67
C GLN A 168 -5.46 12.96 7.98
N ALA A 169 -6.59 12.28 8.24
CA ALA A 169 -7.92 12.65 7.72
C ALA A 169 -7.96 12.83 6.18
N GLY A 170 -7.16 12.08 5.46
CA GLY A 170 -7.14 12.13 3.99
C GLY A 170 -6.40 13.33 3.40
N GLN A 171 -5.56 13.99 4.18
CA GLN A 171 -4.74 15.08 3.65
C GLN A 171 -3.84 14.60 2.52
N ILE A 172 -3.71 15.43 1.50
CA ILE A 172 -2.89 15.14 0.32
C ILE A 172 -1.50 15.78 0.45
N VAL A 173 -0.51 15.14 -0.15
CA VAL A 173 0.81 15.77 -0.35
C VAL A 173 0.65 16.89 -1.37
N PRO A 174 1.12 18.13 -1.10
CA PRO A 174 1.08 19.22 -2.07
C PRO A 174 1.78 18.81 -3.38
N TRP A 175 1.19 19.20 -4.49
CA TRP A 175 1.70 18.78 -5.81
C TRP A 175 3.13 19.24 -6.07
N ASP A 176 3.45 20.48 -5.67
CA ASP A 176 4.81 21.02 -5.86
C ASP A 176 5.84 20.21 -5.05
N GLU A 177 5.48 19.80 -3.83
CA GLU A 177 6.32 18.94 -3.00
C GLU A 177 6.50 17.55 -3.63
N MET A 178 5.42 16.94 -4.10
CA MET A 178 5.48 15.67 -4.80
C MET A 178 6.39 15.72 -6.03
N GLN A 179 6.33 16.82 -6.79
CA GLN A 179 7.21 17.03 -7.93
C GLN A 179 8.67 17.21 -7.51
N ALA A 180 8.93 17.94 -6.41
CA ALA A 180 10.29 18.16 -5.89
C ALA A 180 10.90 16.84 -5.41
N ILE A 181 10.16 16.05 -4.64
CA ILE A 181 10.55 14.69 -4.20
C ILE A 181 10.86 13.81 -5.42
N SER A 182 9.97 13.79 -6.41
CA SER A 182 10.15 12.98 -7.63
C SER A 182 11.38 13.39 -8.44
N ARG A 183 11.69 14.70 -8.54
CA ARG A 183 12.91 15.19 -9.21
C ARG A 183 14.16 14.72 -8.47
N LEU A 184 14.24 14.97 -7.17
CA LEU A 184 15.35 14.56 -6.33
C LEU A 184 15.63 13.06 -6.45
N CYS A 185 14.60 12.24 -6.30
CA CYS A 185 14.73 10.79 -6.39
C CYS A 185 15.20 10.34 -7.78
N ARG A 186 14.73 10.97 -8.85
CA ARG A 186 15.17 10.67 -10.22
C ARG A 186 16.63 11.03 -10.46
N GLU A 187 17.08 12.19 -9.94
CA GLU A 187 18.48 12.64 -10.03
C GLU A 187 19.44 11.69 -9.31
N GLN A 188 18.97 11.07 -8.24
CA GLN A 188 19.74 10.10 -7.46
C GLN A 188 19.47 8.62 -7.84
N ALA A 189 18.70 8.38 -8.90
CA ALA A 189 18.31 7.05 -9.36
C ALA A 189 17.62 6.19 -8.27
N ILE A 190 16.85 6.82 -7.40
CA ILE A 190 16.06 6.18 -6.35
C ILE A 190 14.61 6.05 -6.84
N PRO A 191 14.00 4.86 -6.87
CA PRO A 191 12.58 4.67 -7.16
C PRO A 191 11.65 5.37 -6.15
N VAL A 192 10.52 5.91 -6.64
CA VAL A 192 9.42 6.48 -5.83
C VAL A 192 8.14 5.74 -6.18
#